data_8712f6a7726aeed7294fc6bf11f81665
#
_entry.id   8712f6a7726aeed7294fc6bf11f81665
#
_cell.length_a   1.000
_cell.length_b   1.000
_cell.length_c   1.000
_cell.angle_alpha   90.00
_cell.angle_beta   90.00
_cell.angle_gamma   90.00
#
_symmetry.space_group_name_H-M   'P 1'
#
loop_
_entity.id
_entity.type
_entity.pdbx_description
1 polymer ?
#
loop_
_entity_poly.entity_id
_entity_poly.type
_entity_poly.pdbx_seq_one_letter_code
_entity_poly.pdbx_strand_id
1 'polypeptide(L)'
;MLENLENLVNQEDQEDQEIKYTPRESKYCPECNGPTTSFGWCVTCETNFMKGRFPYWSSGNKDIDELIRHTQLNSSQTCDYLEWIPFEAFEMVKYIGSGGSSSVYSALWMEGPRLVWDEGLQEWTRTGPIKVALKRLDNSINITSSYVDQIKANHKLL
;
A
#
# COMPACT_ATOMS: atom_id res chain seq x y z
N MET A 1 -14.62 25.11 6.41
CA MET A 1 -15.01 23.80 6.96
C MET A 1 -13.94 22.70 6.81
N LEU A 2 -12.92 22.89 5.99
CA LEU A 2 -11.74 21.99 5.88
C LEU A 2 -10.67 22.30 6.96
N GLU A 3 -10.59 23.51 7.44
CA GLU A 3 -9.63 23.94 8.47
C GLU A 3 -9.85 23.30 9.85
N ASN A 4 -11.07 22.81 10.16
CA ASN A 4 -11.36 22.17 11.43
C ASN A 4 -10.99 20.66 11.48
N LEU A 5 -10.76 20.03 10.34
CA LEU A 5 -10.34 18.63 10.30
C LEU A 5 -8.84 18.46 10.56
N GLU A 6 -8.03 19.42 10.13
CA GLU A 6 -6.58 19.43 10.43
C GLU A 6 -6.31 19.68 11.93
N ASN A 7 -7.16 20.45 12.60
CA ASN A 7 -7.00 20.73 14.03
C ASN A 7 -7.46 19.58 14.96
N LEU A 8 -8.33 18.70 14.50
CA LEU A 8 -8.74 17.51 15.27
C LEU A 8 -7.72 16.38 15.20
N VAL A 9 -6.95 16.32 14.14
CA VAL A 9 -5.83 15.36 13.98
C VAL A 9 -4.62 15.78 14.84
N ASN A 10 -4.51 17.06 15.18
CA ASN A 10 -3.33 17.62 15.85
C ASN A 10 -3.37 17.57 17.40
N GLN A 11 -4.37 16.96 18.04
CA GLN A 11 -4.51 16.97 19.49
C GLN A 11 -4.41 15.60 20.20
N GLU A 12 -4.27 14.51 19.50
CA GLU A 12 -4.00 13.23 20.15
C GLU A 12 -2.62 12.70 19.67
N ASP A 13 -1.63 12.87 20.54
CA ASP A 13 -0.30 12.24 20.53
C ASP A 13 0.33 12.03 19.16
N GLN A 14 0.94 13.10 18.63
CA GLN A 14 1.98 12.99 17.61
C GLN A 14 3.24 12.36 18.26
N GLU A 15 3.20 11.10 18.60
CA GLU A 15 4.36 10.27 18.36
C GLU A 15 4.45 10.12 16.85
N ASP A 16 5.32 10.88 16.21
CA ASP A 16 5.73 10.67 14.85
C ASP A 16 6.15 9.20 14.74
N GLN A 17 5.24 8.35 14.25
CA GLN A 17 5.59 6.97 13.93
C GLN A 17 6.53 7.05 12.74
N GLU A 18 7.81 7.15 13.02
CA GLU A 18 8.85 7.05 12.02
C GLU A 18 8.67 5.71 11.31
N ILE A 19 8.21 5.76 10.06
CA ILE A 19 8.06 4.55 9.25
C ILE A 19 9.46 3.96 9.09
N LYS A 20 9.66 2.79 9.70
CA LYS A 20 10.93 2.08 9.61
C LYS A 20 11.13 1.66 8.16
N TYR A 21 12.06 2.35 7.51
CA TYR A 21 12.50 2.05 6.16
C TYR A 21 13.95 1.58 6.20
N THR A 22 14.19 0.36 5.74
CA THR A 22 15.54 -0.18 5.65
C THR A 22 15.79 -0.59 4.21
N PRO A 23 16.51 0.25 3.44
CA PRO A 23 16.84 -0.06 2.07
C PRO A 23 17.89 -1.17 2.01
N ARG A 24 17.87 -1.92 0.93
CA ARG A 24 18.93 -2.86 0.58
C ARG A 24 20.06 -2.10 -0.11
N GLU A 25 21.28 -2.21 0.38
CA GLU A 25 22.46 -1.52 -0.16
C GLU A 25 23.22 -2.33 -1.22
N SER A 26 22.54 -3.10 -2.03
CA SER A 26 23.19 -3.90 -3.07
C SER A 26 22.90 -3.37 -4.46
N LYS A 27 23.94 -3.21 -5.28
CA LYS A 27 23.80 -2.83 -6.70
C LYS A 27 23.39 -4.02 -7.59
N TYR A 28 23.58 -5.23 -7.11
CA TYR A 28 23.24 -6.46 -7.81
C TYR A 28 22.42 -7.36 -6.91
N CYS A 29 21.43 -8.02 -7.49
CA CYS A 29 20.60 -8.98 -6.78
C CYS A 29 21.39 -10.26 -6.48
N PRO A 30 21.49 -10.72 -5.22
CA PRO A 30 22.19 -11.95 -4.90
C PRO A 30 21.51 -13.21 -5.44
N GLU A 31 20.22 -13.15 -5.78
CA GLU A 31 19.50 -14.30 -6.32
C GLU A 31 19.71 -14.48 -7.84
N CYS A 32 19.47 -13.43 -8.61
CA CYS A 32 19.54 -13.48 -10.08
C CYS A 32 20.78 -12.81 -10.66
N ASN A 33 21.60 -12.16 -9.84
CA ASN A 33 22.78 -11.38 -10.24
C ASN A 33 22.48 -10.22 -11.23
N GLY A 34 21.20 -9.87 -11.41
CA GLY A 34 20.79 -8.74 -12.21
C GLY A 34 20.98 -7.41 -11.47
N PRO A 35 20.94 -6.28 -12.19
CA PRO A 35 21.03 -4.96 -11.57
C PRO A 35 19.79 -4.68 -10.72
N THR A 36 20.01 -3.98 -9.60
CA THR A 36 18.92 -3.45 -8.78
C THR A 36 18.61 -2.00 -9.15
N THR A 37 17.39 -1.59 -8.89
CA THR A 37 16.97 -0.19 -8.99
C THR A 37 17.24 0.56 -7.67
N SER A 38 16.66 1.73 -7.50
CA SER A 38 16.74 2.50 -6.25
C SER A 38 16.44 1.63 -5.04
N PHE A 39 17.20 1.81 -3.99
CA PHE A 39 17.05 1.09 -2.71
C PHE A 39 17.26 -0.43 -2.78
N GLY A 40 17.94 -0.91 -3.82
CA GLY A 40 18.24 -2.34 -3.98
C GLY A 40 17.06 -3.21 -4.41
N TRP A 41 16.02 -2.61 -4.97
CA TRP A 41 14.89 -3.34 -5.53
C TRP A 41 15.28 -4.11 -6.78
N CYS A 42 15.05 -5.43 -6.81
CA CYS A 42 15.25 -6.25 -7.99
C CYS A 42 13.92 -6.45 -8.72
N VAL A 43 13.75 -5.77 -9.84
CA VAL A 43 12.50 -5.82 -10.61
C VAL A 43 12.12 -7.26 -10.99
N THR A 44 13.08 -8.06 -11.43
CA THR A 44 12.82 -9.44 -11.84
C THR A 44 12.37 -10.34 -10.69
N CYS A 45 13.12 -10.35 -9.59
CA CYS A 45 12.80 -11.21 -8.44
C CYS A 45 11.52 -10.77 -7.73
N GLU A 46 11.33 -9.47 -7.56
CA GLU A 46 10.16 -8.93 -6.88
C GLU A 46 8.88 -9.09 -7.72
N THR A 47 8.96 -8.89 -9.02
CA THR A 47 7.85 -9.16 -9.93
C THR A 47 7.45 -10.65 -9.90
N ASN A 48 8.41 -11.55 -9.90
CA ASN A 48 8.16 -12.98 -9.77
C ASN A 48 7.54 -13.35 -8.42
N PHE A 49 8.02 -12.75 -7.34
CA PHE A 49 7.44 -12.91 -6.00
C PHE A 49 5.96 -12.50 -5.98
N MET A 50 5.63 -11.32 -6.49
CA MET A 50 4.26 -10.82 -6.51
C MET A 50 3.37 -11.67 -7.41
N LYS A 51 3.86 -12.05 -8.58
CA LYS A 51 3.15 -12.92 -9.53
C LYS A 51 2.79 -14.28 -8.90
N GLY A 52 3.69 -14.85 -8.11
CA GLY A 52 3.46 -16.09 -7.37
C GLY A 52 2.37 -15.95 -6.31
N ARG A 53 2.04 -14.74 -5.87
CA ARG A 53 0.99 -14.46 -4.89
C ARG A 53 -0.40 -14.25 -5.51
N PHE A 54 -0.51 -14.03 -6.80
CA PHE A 54 -1.78 -13.73 -7.47
C PHE A 54 -2.90 -14.76 -7.23
N PRO A 55 -2.64 -16.07 -7.13
CA PRO A 55 -3.68 -17.04 -6.83
C PRO A 55 -4.27 -16.95 -5.41
N TYR A 56 -3.62 -16.24 -4.50
CA TYR A 56 -3.94 -16.26 -3.06
C TYR A 56 -4.76 -15.07 -2.60
N TRP A 57 -5.09 -14.13 -3.48
CA TRP A 57 -5.92 -12.98 -3.13
C TRP A 57 -6.83 -12.55 -4.27
N SER A 58 -7.95 -11.93 -3.93
CA SER A 58 -8.85 -11.25 -4.85
C SER A 58 -9.65 -10.20 -4.10
N SER A 59 -9.89 -9.08 -4.74
CA SER A 59 -10.82 -8.05 -4.24
C SER A 59 -12.29 -8.43 -4.42
N GLY A 60 -12.57 -9.49 -5.20
CA GLY A 60 -13.91 -9.83 -5.66
C GLY A 60 -14.37 -9.03 -6.89
N ASN A 61 -13.54 -8.11 -7.37
CA ASN A 61 -13.79 -7.34 -8.58
C ASN A 61 -12.63 -7.54 -9.57
N LYS A 62 -12.94 -8.05 -10.76
CA LYS A 62 -11.94 -8.38 -11.77
C LYS A 62 -11.11 -7.17 -12.22
N ASP A 63 -11.74 -6.02 -12.42
CA ASP A 63 -11.07 -4.81 -12.91
C ASP A 63 -10.09 -4.26 -11.85
N ILE A 64 -10.47 -4.34 -10.58
CA ILE A 64 -9.59 -3.97 -9.47
C ILE A 64 -8.41 -4.95 -9.36
N ASP A 65 -8.66 -6.24 -9.45
CA ASP A 65 -7.61 -7.26 -9.41
C ASP A 65 -6.62 -7.08 -10.55
N GLU A 66 -7.10 -6.83 -11.77
CA GLU A 66 -6.25 -6.57 -12.93
C GLU A 66 -5.42 -5.30 -12.75
N LEU A 67 -6.02 -4.21 -12.21
CA LEU A 67 -5.30 -2.98 -11.92
C LEU A 67 -4.17 -3.21 -10.90
N ILE A 68 -4.46 -3.86 -9.78
CA ILE A 68 -3.46 -4.13 -8.75
C ILE A 68 -2.31 -4.98 -9.32
N ARG A 69 -2.63 -6.08 -10.01
CA ARG A 69 -1.64 -6.94 -10.65
C ARG A 69 -0.79 -6.19 -11.67
N HIS A 70 -1.40 -5.32 -12.46
CA HIS A 70 -0.68 -4.48 -13.42
C HIS A 70 0.34 -3.59 -12.73
N THR A 71 -0.03 -2.91 -11.64
CA THR A 71 0.92 -2.06 -10.90
C THR A 71 2.07 -2.89 -10.30
N GLN A 72 1.78 -4.07 -9.79
CA GLN A 72 2.79 -4.97 -9.22
C GLN A 72 3.78 -5.51 -10.26
N LEU A 73 3.30 -5.83 -11.46
CA LEU A 73 4.15 -6.30 -12.55
C LEU A 73 5.02 -5.21 -13.17
N ASN A 74 4.67 -3.94 -12.96
CA ASN A 74 5.38 -2.79 -13.52
C ASN A 74 6.06 -1.93 -12.45
N SER A 75 6.14 -2.40 -11.20
CA SER A 75 6.81 -1.66 -10.14
C SER A 75 8.32 -1.62 -10.35
N SER A 76 8.90 -0.44 -10.21
CA SER A 76 10.34 -0.22 -10.35
C SER A 76 11.06 -0.10 -9.01
N GLN A 77 10.32 0.00 -7.93
CA GLN A 77 10.85 0.15 -6.58
C GLN A 77 9.79 -0.26 -5.55
N THR A 78 10.21 -0.36 -4.29
CA THR A 78 9.28 -0.59 -3.19
C THR A 78 8.25 0.53 -3.07
N CYS A 79 7.03 0.19 -2.69
CA CYS A 79 5.88 1.11 -2.62
C CYS A 79 5.41 1.75 -3.94
N ASP A 80 5.93 1.32 -5.06
CA ASP A 80 5.50 1.76 -6.39
C ASP A 80 4.43 0.82 -6.98
N TYR A 81 3.57 0.28 -6.14
CA TYR A 81 2.51 -0.64 -6.53
C TYR A 81 1.35 -0.61 -5.54
N LEU A 82 0.19 -1.07 -6.00
CA LEU A 82 -0.99 -1.26 -5.17
C LEU A 82 -1.01 -2.65 -4.55
N GLU A 83 -1.60 -2.77 -3.37
CA GLU A 83 -1.86 -4.04 -2.70
C GLU A 83 -3.35 -4.20 -2.39
N TRP A 84 -3.85 -5.43 -2.47
CA TRP A 84 -5.10 -5.79 -1.85
C TRP A 84 -4.88 -6.12 -0.38
N ILE A 85 -5.53 -5.37 0.49
CA ILE A 85 -5.42 -5.55 1.94
C ILE A 85 -6.82 -5.91 2.47
N PRO A 86 -7.01 -7.11 3.02
CA PRO A 86 -8.30 -7.48 3.59
C PRO A 86 -8.63 -6.59 4.80
N PHE A 87 -9.94 -6.34 5.01
CA PHE A 87 -10.38 -5.45 6.07
C PHE A 87 -9.93 -5.92 7.47
N GLU A 88 -9.80 -7.23 7.67
CA GLU A 88 -9.35 -7.86 8.91
C GLU A 88 -7.90 -7.53 9.28
N ALA A 89 -7.11 -7.01 8.32
CA ALA A 89 -5.75 -6.55 8.57
C ALA A 89 -5.69 -5.18 9.27
N PHE A 90 -6.83 -4.51 9.43
CA PHE A 90 -6.93 -3.23 10.11
C PHE A 90 -7.54 -3.39 11.51
N GLU A 91 -6.95 -2.71 12.48
CA GLU A 91 -7.46 -2.61 13.84
C GLU A 91 -7.76 -1.16 14.20
N MET A 92 -8.49 -0.95 15.30
CA MET A 92 -8.81 0.38 15.84
C MET A 92 -9.46 1.30 14.79
N VAL A 93 -10.35 0.77 13.97
CA VAL A 93 -11.05 1.53 12.93
C VAL A 93 -11.99 2.54 13.58
N LYS A 94 -11.75 3.82 13.35
CA LYS A 94 -12.51 4.91 13.95
C LYS A 94 -12.94 5.90 12.87
N TYR A 95 -14.23 6.26 12.87
CA TYR A 95 -14.76 7.28 11.98
C TYR A 95 -14.14 8.66 12.29
N ILE A 96 -13.67 9.36 11.26
CA ILE A 96 -13.10 10.70 11.36
C ILE A 96 -14.08 11.73 10.80
N GLY A 97 -14.64 11.49 9.63
CA GLY A 97 -15.51 12.42 8.95
C GLY A 97 -15.99 11.93 7.60
N SER A 98 -16.83 12.74 6.95
CA SER A 98 -17.35 12.46 5.61
C SER A 98 -17.36 13.71 4.77
N GLY A 99 -17.26 13.54 3.45
CA GLY A 99 -17.38 14.62 2.49
C GLY A 99 -17.70 14.07 1.10
N GLY A 100 -18.61 14.73 0.38
CA GLY A 100 -19.08 14.23 -0.91
C GLY A 100 -19.73 12.86 -0.77
N SER A 101 -19.27 11.89 -1.55
CA SER A 101 -19.76 10.50 -1.58
C SER A 101 -18.86 9.52 -0.86
N SER A 102 -18.12 9.97 0.15
CA SER A 102 -17.19 9.11 0.88
C SER A 102 -17.14 9.39 2.38
N SER A 103 -16.77 8.39 3.15
CA SER A 103 -16.46 8.49 4.59
C SER A 103 -15.01 8.12 4.83
N VAL A 104 -14.36 8.82 5.78
CA VAL A 104 -12.96 8.61 6.12
C VAL A 104 -12.87 8.08 7.54
N TYR A 105 -12.03 7.09 7.72
CA TYR A 105 -11.73 6.44 8.98
C TYR A 105 -10.23 6.47 9.24
N SER A 106 -9.82 6.58 10.49
CA SER A 106 -8.47 6.22 10.91
C SER A 106 -8.45 4.74 11.24
N ALA A 107 -7.32 4.10 11.02
CA ALA A 107 -7.10 2.71 11.38
C ALA A 107 -5.63 2.43 11.61
N LEU A 108 -5.35 1.29 12.22
CA LEU A 108 -4.01 0.74 12.35
C LEU A 108 -3.88 -0.44 11.38
N TRP A 109 -3.01 -0.31 10.37
CA TRP A 109 -2.68 -1.43 9.50
C TRP A 109 -1.59 -2.27 10.15
N MET A 110 -1.96 -3.46 10.62
CA MET A 110 -1.13 -4.27 11.50
C MET A 110 0.14 -4.79 10.86
N GLU A 111 0.10 -5.14 9.58
CA GLU A 111 1.28 -5.64 8.87
C GLU A 111 2.18 -4.51 8.36
N GLY A 112 1.57 -3.40 7.95
CA GLY A 112 2.27 -2.30 7.32
C GLY A 112 2.82 -2.61 5.93
N PRO A 113 3.39 -1.62 5.24
CA PRO A 113 3.97 -1.79 3.91
C PRO A 113 5.26 -2.61 3.93
N ARG A 114 5.57 -3.23 2.81
CA ARG A 114 6.75 -4.04 2.57
C ARG A 114 7.95 -3.14 2.24
N LEU A 115 8.57 -2.57 3.28
CA LEU A 115 9.60 -1.53 3.18
C LEU A 115 10.95 -1.89 3.82
N VAL A 116 11.02 -3.01 4.53
CA VAL A 116 12.19 -3.38 5.32
C VAL A 116 12.90 -4.54 4.67
N TRP A 117 14.15 -4.33 4.24
CA TRP A 117 15.02 -5.43 3.83
C TRP A 117 15.53 -6.15 5.07
N ASP A 118 15.28 -7.46 5.16
CA ASP A 118 15.78 -8.32 6.24
C ASP A 118 17.01 -9.10 5.75
N GLU A 119 18.17 -8.77 6.28
CA GLU A 119 19.44 -9.41 5.89
C GLU A 119 19.52 -10.88 6.32
N GLY A 120 18.84 -11.25 7.41
CA GLY A 120 18.80 -12.62 7.90
C GLY A 120 17.98 -13.55 7.02
N LEU A 121 16.82 -13.04 6.56
CA LEU A 121 15.89 -13.76 5.70
C LEU A 121 16.20 -13.56 4.20
N GLN A 122 17.04 -12.57 3.88
CA GLN A 122 17.34 -12.17 2.49
C GLN A 122 16.08 -11.84 1.68
N GLU A 123 15.14 -11.15 2.31
CA GLU A 123 13.88 -10.74 1.67
C GLU A 123 13.36 -9.39 2.17
N TRP A 124 12.47 -8.79 1.39
CA TRP A 124 11.71 -7.63 1.83
C TRP A 124 10.62 -8.04 2.80
N THR A 125 10.58 -7.39 3.96
CA THR A 125 9.59 -7.63 5.00
C THR A 125 8.73 -6.40 5.25
N ARG A 126 7.70 -6.56 6.07
CA ARG A 126 6.77 -5.49 6.42
C ARG A 126 7.25 -4.71 7.63
N THR A 127 6.83 -3.43 7.70
CA THR A 127 7.23 -2.53 8.80
C THR A 127 6.60 -2.90 10.15
N GLY A 128 5.48 -3.63 10.14
CA GLY A 128 4.60 -3.74 11.28
C GLY A 128 3.56 -2.61 11.33
N PRO A 129 2.85 -2.43 12.46
CA PRO A 129 1.71 -1.53 12.53
C PRO A 129 2.02 -0.08 12.16
N ILE A 130 1.20 0.49 11.27
CA ILE A 130 1.21 1.92 10.94
C ILE A 130 -0.21 2.49 10.94
N LYS A 131 -0.33 3.78 11.29
CA LYS A 131 -1.60 4.51 11.15
C LYS A 131 -1.88 4.80 9.69
N VAL A 132 -3.13 4.56 9.26
CA VAL A 132 -3.59 4.80 7.90
C VAL A 132 -4.95 5.50 7.91
N ALA A 133 -5.26 6.19 6.83
CA ALA A 133 -6.59 6.68 6.53
C ALA A 133 -7.29 5.71 5.57
N LEU A 134 -8.48 5.27 5.94
CA LEU A 134 -9.33 4.43 5.11
C LEU A 134 -10.46 5.28 4.53
N LYS A 135 -10.55 5.34 3.22
CA LYS A 135 -11.64 6.02 2.53
C LYS A 135 -12.66 5.00 2.06
N ARG A 136 -13.86 5.02 2.67
CA ARG A 136 -15.00 4.22 2.21
C ARG A 136 -15.82 5.02 1.23
N LEU A 137 -16.06 4.47 0.07
CA LEU A 137 -16.95 5.07 -0.93
C LEU A 137 -18.38 4.63 -0.68
N ASP A 138 -19.32 5.58 -0.74
CA ASP A 138 -20.73 5.28 -0.71
C ASP A 138 -21.11 4.56 -2.00
N ASN A 139 -22.03 3.57 -1.91
CA ASN A 139 -22.45 2.73 -3.03
C ASN A 139 -21.34 1.92 -3.72
N SER A 140 -20.28 1.59 -3.00
CA SER A 140 -19.14 0.80 -3.52
C SER A 140 -19.49 -0.65 -3.93
N ILE A 141 -20.74 -1.09 -3.76
CA ILE A 141 -21.21 -2.39 -4.24
C ILE A 141 -21.14 -2.46 -5.77
N ASN A 142 -21.36 -1.33 -6.45
CA ASN A 142 -21.22 -1.20 -7.90
C ASN A 142 -20.03 -0.31 -8.21
N ILE A 143 -18.83 -0.87 -8.22
CA ILE A 143 -17.61 -0.17 -8.62
C ILE A 143 -17.70 0.13 -10.12
N THR A 144 -17.80 1.41 -10.44
CA THR A 144 -17.85 1.89 -11.84
C THR A 144 -16.46 2.02 -12.43
N SER A 145 -16.35 2.03 -13.76
CA SER A 145 -15.10 2.31 -14.47
C SER A 145 -14.48 3.65 -14.05
N SER A 146 -15.29 4.66 -13.75
CA SER A 146 -14.81 5.97 -13.27
C SER A 146 -14.07 5.87 -11.94
N TYR A 147 -14.44 4.94 -11.06
CA TYR A 147 -13.73 4.70 -9.81
C TYR A 147 -12.36 4.05 -10.04
N VAL A 148 -12.30 3.06 -10.91
CA VAL A 148 -11.04 2.44 -11.32
C VAL A 148 -10.10 3.48 -11.94
N ASP A 149 -10.63 4.39 -12.74
CA ASP A 149 -9.86 5.49 -13.33
C ASP A 149 -9.34 6.49 -12.27
N GLN A 150 -10.10 6.75 -11.21
CA GLN A 150 -9.64 7.57 -10.08
C GLN A 150 -8.47 6.91 -9.35
N ILE A 151 -8.52 5.60 -9.10
CA ILE A 151 -7.40 4.87 -8.47
C ILE A 151 -6.17 4.94 -9.37
N LYS A 152 -6.32 4.73 -10.68
CA LYS A 152 -5.24 4.86 -11.66
C LYS A 152 -4.60 6.24 -11.65
N ALA A 153 -5.41 7.29 -11.60
CA ALA A 153 -4.94 8.67 -11.55
C ALA A 153 -4.15 8.94 -10.26
N ASN A 154 -4.66 8.49 -9.12
CA ASN A 154 -3.98 8.66 -7.82
C ASN A 154 -2.65 7.90 -7.77
N HIS A 155 -2.59 6.69 -8.34
CA HIS A 155 -1.34 5.92 -8.42
C HIS A 155 -0.26 6.59 -9.28
N LYS A 156 -0.66 7.29 -10.34
CA LYS A 156 0.30 8.03 -11.21
C LYS A 156 0.87 9.30 -10.57
N LEU A 157 0.22 9.80 -9.51
CA LEU A 157 0.64 11.01 -8.80
C LEU A 157 1.60 10.71 -7.63
N LEU A 158 1.79 9.47 -7.27
CA LEU A 158 2.74 9.01 -6.27
C LEU A 158 4.09 8.67 -6.91
#